data_8c84a25a7f4244b8cfb897226d404547
#
_entry.id   8c84a25a7f4244b8cfb897226d404547
#
_cell.length_a   1.000
_cell.length_b   1.000
_cell.length_c   1.000
_cell.angle_alpha   90.00
_cell.angle_beta   90.00
_cell.angle_gamma   90.00
#
_symmetry.space_group_name_H-M   'P 1'
#
loop_
_entity.id
_entity.type
_entity.pdbx_description
1 polymer ?
#
loop_
_entity_poly.entity_id
_entity_poly.type
_entity_poly.pdbx_seq_one_letter_code
_entity_poly.pdbx_strand_id
1 'polypeptide(L)'
;VTSQKQALADQIYTQLKQGASFDQLVLKYSNGPNVLNGGDLGWKSNTSLPPIILNQISNLPVGGIAPVVKFPGGFFIFKVNAIKQHGTPQIVRQYHVRHILIKVNELTSDDEAHQKIQNIYNQLAKDSSNQALESKEFTDLAKQYSDDTSSLKGGDIGWVNKGDTVPQFEQQMMSNPVGKISQPFKSPFGWH
;
A
#
# COMPACT_ATOMS: atom_id res chain seq x y z
N VAL A 1 17.14 -2.73 -49.46
CA VAL A 1 16.36 -1.71 -48.71
C VAL A 1 16.42 -1.94 -47.20
N THR A 2 16.26 -3.18 -46.71
CA THR A 2 16.28 -3.47 -45.27
C THR A 2 17.66 -3.29 -44.64
N SER A 3 18.73 -3.73 -45.32
CA SER A 3 20.12 -3.58 -44.85
C SER A 3 20.57 -2.13 -44.77
N GLN A 4 20.11 -1.26 -45.69
CA GLN A 4 20.41 0.16 -45.68
C GLN A 4 19.73 0.87 -44.50
N LYS A 5 18.49 0.50 -44.18
CA LYS A 5 17.77 1.04 -43.03
C LYS A 5 18.39 0.60 -41.71
N GLN A 6 18.88 -0.63 -41.62
CA GLN A 6 19.60 -1.13 -40.48
C GLN A 6 20.90 -0.37 -40.27
N ALA A 7 21.70 -0.22 -41.33
CA ALA A 7 22.94 0.53 -41.26
C ALA A 7 22.75 1.98 -40.82
N LEU A 8 21.69 2.62 -41.30
CA LEU A 8 21.33 3.96 -40.85
C LEU A 8 20.94 4.01 -39.36
N ALA A 9 20.14 3.04 -38.91
CA ALA A 9 19.77 2.95 -37.50
C ALA A 9 20.99 2.71 -36.59
N ASP A 10 21.91 1.87 -36.99
CA ASP A 10 23.17 1.62 -36.28
C ASP A 10 24.06 2.85 -36.23
N GLN A 11 24.11 3.61 -37.32
CA GLN A 11 24.84 4.88 -37.40
C GLN A 11 24.22 5.92 -36.43
N ILE A 12 22.91 6.04 -36.41
CA ILE A 12 22.18 6.94 -35.49
C ILE A 12 22.43 6.53 -34.05
N TYR A 13 22.36 5.24 -33.73
CA TYR A 13 22.66 4.73 -32.39
C TYR A 13 24.09 5.08 -31.97
N THR A 14 25.05 4.93 -32.84
CA THR A 14 26.46 5.31 -32.59
C THR A 14 26.61 6.81 -32.29
N GLN A 15 25.95 7.68 -33.06
CA GLN A 15 25.93 9.13 -32.80
C GLN A 15 25.32 9.46 -31.45
N LEU A 16 24.23 8.79 -31.08
CA LEU A 16 23.59 8.97 -29.78
C LEU A 16 24.51 8.55 -28.61
N LYS A 17 25.23 7.46 -28.78
CA LYS A 17 26.24 7.01 -27.78
C LYS A 17 27.39 7.98 -27.65
N GLN A 18 27.67 8.77 -28.67
CA GLN A 18 28.70 9.83 -28.68
C GLN A 18 28.16 11.18 -28.16
N GLY A 19 26.92 11.25 -27.72
CA GLY A 19 26.33 12.44 -27.13
C GLY A 19 25.52 13.33 -28.06
N ALA A 20 25.20 12.88 -29.27
CA ALA A 20 24.31 13.61 -30.18
C ALA A 20 22.90 13.77 -29.57
N SER A 21 22.25 14.88 -29.92
CA SER A 21 20.89 15.17 -29.46
C SER A 21 19.88 14.20 -30.07
N PHE A 22 19.15 13.48 -29.18
CA PHE A 22 18.10 12.57 -29.60
C PHE A 22 16.99 13.28 -30.38
N ASP A 23 16.54 14.42 -29.91
CA ASP A 23 15.46 15.20 -30.54
C ASP A 23 15.82 15.68 -31.95
N GLN A 24 17.07 16.12 -32.14
CA GLN A 24 17.55 16.54 -33.45
C GLN A 24 17.62 15.36 -34.44
N LEU A 25 18.06 14.20 -33.98
CA LEU A 25 18.12 12.99 -34.81
C LEU A 25 16.72 12.46 -35.12
N VAL A 26 15.76 12.57 -34.18
CA VAL A 26 14.36 12.26 -34.45
C VAL A 26 13.81 13.15 -35.57
N LEU A 27 13.98 14.44 -35.45
CA LEU A 27 13.51 15.40 -36.49
C LEU A 27 14.10 15.13 -37.87
N LYS A 28 15.36 14.67 -37.90
CA LYS A 28 16.10 14.45 -39.13
C LYS A 28 15.81 13.11 -39.80
N TYR A 29 15.61 12.05 -39.01
CA TYR A 29 15.60 10.69 -39.54
C TYR A 29 14.35 9.88 -39.22
N SER A 30 13.56 10.25 -38.22
CA SER A 30 12.44 9.42 -37.78
C SER A 30 11.27 9.49 -38.74
N ASN A 31 10.70 8.33 -39.04
CA ASN A 31 9.42 8.18 -39.75
C ASN A 31 8.27 7.76 -38.82
N GLY A 32 8.53 7.74 -37.52
CA GLY A 32 7.57 7.34 -36.49
C GLY A 32 6.55 8.44 -36.15
N PRO A 33 5.61 8.15 -35.27
CA PRO A 33 4.71 9.16 -34.74
C PRO A 33 5.45 10.14 -33.82
N ASN A 34 4.88 11.32 -33.62
CA ASN A 34 5.36 12.34 -32.67
C ASN A 34 6.74 12.94 -33.00
N VAL A 35 7.16 12.91 -34.25
CA VAL A 35 8.44 13.49 -34.70
C VAL A 35 8.62 14.93 -34.25
N LEU A 36 7.56 15.74 -34.35
CA LEU A 36 7.57 17.15 -33.94
C LEU A 36 7.74 17.36 -32.44
N ASN A 37 7.44 16.33 -31.64
CA ASN A 37 7.63 16.32 -30.18
C ASN A 37 8.84 15.50 -29.76
N GLY A 38 9.87 15.39 -30.61
CA GLY A 38 11.08 14.64 -30.31
C GLY A 38 10.86 13.13 -30.20
N GLY A 39 9.75 12.61 -30.74
CA GLY A 39 9.39 11.19 -30.67
C GLY A 39 8.82 10.75 -29.32
N ASP A 40 8.43 11.70 -28.46
CA ASP A 40 7.90 11.39 -27.13
C ASP A 40 6.59 10.59 -27.22
N LEU A 41 6.58 9.41 -26.60
CA LEU A 41 5.45 8.49 -26.54
C LEU A 41 4.58 8.69 -25.29
N GLY A 42 4.97 9.62 -24.40
CA GLY A 42 4.35 9.80 -23.09
C GLY A 42 4.64 8.66 -22.13
N TRP A 43 3.95 8.67 -21.00
CA TRP A 43 4.09 7.64 -20.00
C TRP A 43 3.49 6.31 -20.49
N LYS A 44 4.28 5.24 -20.38
CA LYS A 44 3.87 3.88 -20.71
C LYS A 44 4.10 2.97 -19.50
N SER A 45 3.10 2.16 -19.16
CA SER A 45 3.27 1.14 -18.13
C SER A 45 4.05 -0.07 -18.66
N ASN A 46 4.73 -0.79 -17.78
CA ASN A 46 5.41 -2.02 -18.15
C ASN A 46 4.48 -3.05 -18.81
N THR A 47 3.21 -3.06 -18.41
CA THR A 47 2.19 -3.97 -18.96
C THR A 47 1.69 -3.56 -20.35
N SER A 48 1.90 -2.31 -20.75
CA SER A 48 1.48 -1.79 -22.05
C SER A 48 2.57 -1.86 -23.13
N LEU A 49 3.80 -2.20 -22.75
CA LEU A 49 4.93 -2.32 -23.66
C LEU A 49 5.10 -3.75 -24.15
N PRO A 50 5.39 -3.96 -25.44
CA PRO A 50 5.82 -5.27 -25.93
C PRO A 50 7.03 -5.80 -25.17
N PRO A 51 7.09 -7.12 -24.84
CA PRO A 51 8.20 -7.68 -24.06
C PRO A 51 9.58 -7.41 -24.64
N ILE A 52 9.70 -7.39 -25.96
CA ILE A 52 10.99 -7.12 -26.64
C ILE A 52 11.50 -5.72 -26.36
N ILE A 53 10.61 -4.71 -26.25
CA ILE A 53 10.97 -3.34 -25.89
C ILE A 53 11.29 -3.25 -24.41
N LEU A 54 10.41 -3.83 -23.57
CA LEU A 54 10.59 -3.82 -22.12
C LEU A 54 11.92 -4.42 -21.71
N ASN A 55 12.32 -5.54 -22.30
CA ASN A 55 13.60 -6.18 -22.01
C ASN A 55 14.82 -5.29 -22.35
N GLN A 56 14.68 -4.41 -23.33
CA GLN A 56 15.77 -3.51 -23.74
C GLN A 56 15.90 -2.27 -22.84
N ILE A 57 14.79 -1.80 -22.28
CA ILE A 57 14.77 -0.52 -21.52
C ILE A 57 14.71 -0.69 -20.01
N SER A 58 14.30 -1.84 -19.49
CA SER A 58 14.02 -2.05 -18.06
C SER A 58 15.23 -1.84 -17.14
N ASN A 59 16.43 -2.08 -17.64
CA ASN A 59 17.68 -1.91 -16.88
C ASN A 59 18.43 -0.61 -17.22
N LEU A 60 17.84 0.24 -18.06
CA LEU A 60 18.46 1.51 -18.44
C LEU A 60 18.13 2.60 -17.40
N PRO A 61 19.11 3.46 -17.07
CA PRO A 61 18.85 4.65 -16.27
C PRO A 61 18.09 5.69 -17.09
N VAL A 62 17.59 6.73 -16.41
CA VAL A 62 17.07 7.94 -17.09
C VAL A 62 18.14 8.52 -18.02
N GLY A 63 17.77 8.82 -19.24
CA GLY A 63 18.69 9.25 -20.31
C GLY A 63 19.35 8.09 -21.06
N GLY A 64 19.17 6.85 -20.62
CA GLY A 64 19.71 5.65 -21.26
C GLY A 64 19.07 5.41 -22.63
N ILE A 65 19.89 4.90 -23.57
CA ILE A 65 19.49 4.61 -24.94
C ILE A 65 19.61 3.12 -25.19
N ALA A 66 18.50 2.50 -25.61
CA ALA A 66 18.46 1.09 -25.95
C ALA A 66 19.16 0.82 -27.29
N PRO A 67 19.80 -0.34 -27.47
CA PRO A 67 20.26 -0.78 -28.77
C PRO A 67 19.15 -0.79 -29.81
N VAL A 68 19.54 -0.77 -31.09
CA VAL A 68 18.57 -0.83 -32.19
C VAL A 68 17.74 -2.09 -32.10
N VAL A 69 16.43 -1.93 -32.13
CA VAL A 69 15.45 -3.04 -32.10
C VAL A 69 14.78 -3.15 -33.46
N LYS A 70 14.78 -4.35 -34.02
CA LYS A 70 14.03 -4.65 -35.22
C LYS A 70 12.62 -5.10 -34.88
N PHE A 71 11.64 -4.44 -35.48
CA PHE A 71 10.22 -4.70 -35.27
C PHE A 71 9.48 -4.79 -36.61
N PRO A 72 8.31 -5.43 -36.70
CA PRO A 72 7.43 -5.24 -37.83
C PRO A 72 7.20 -3.75 -38.08
N GLY A 73 7.57 -3.26 -39.24
CA GLY A 73 7.48 -1.84 -39.62
C GLY A 73 8.80 -1.08 -39.63
N GLY A 74 9.90 -1.61 -39.03
CA GLY A 74 11.18 -0.94 -39.14
C GLY A 74 12.17 -1.22 -38.01
N PHE A 75 13.09 -0.27 -37.87
CA PHE A 75 14.11 -0.27 -36.83
C PHE A 75 13.81 0.86 -35.86
N PHE A 76 13.94 0.57 -34.58
CA PHE A 76 13.58 1.48 -33.50
C PHE A 76 14.75 1.70 -32.55
N ILE A 77 14.91 2.93 -32.10
CA ILE A 77 15.85 3.30 -31.03
C ILE A 77 15.01 3.98 -29.95
N PHE A 78 15.14 3.50 -28.70
CA PHE A 78 14.40 4.03 -27.57
C PHE A 78 15.32 4.76 -26.60
N LYS A 79 14.84 5.86 -26.05
CA LYS A 79 15.47 6.60 -24.97
C LYS A 79 14.52 6.61 -23.77
N VAL A 80 15.05 6.37 -22.58
CA VAL A 80 14.30 6.50 -21.32
C VAL A 80 14.37 7.95 -20.87
N ASN A 81 13.29 8.71 -21.00
CA ASN A 81 13.24 10.12 -20.59
C ASN A 81 13.03 10.26 -19.08
N ALA A 82 12.18 9.41 -18.50
CA ALA A 82 11.88 9.42 -17.07
C ALA A 82 11.40 8.04 -16.63
N ILE A 83 11.58 7.74 -15.34
CA ILE A 83 11.10 6.52 -14.71
C ILE A 83 10.22 6.91 -13.54
N LYS A 84 8.97 6.42 -13.54
CA LYS A 84 8.07 6.53 -12.40
C LYS A 84 7.90 5.15 -11.81
N GLN A 85 8.46 4.96 -10.63
CA GLN A 85 8.17 3.76 -9.84
C GLN A 85 6.86 4.02 -9.10
N HIS A 86 5.83 3.25 -9.41
CA HIS A 86 4.76 3.06 -8.45
C HIS A 86 5.39 2.28 -7.30
N GLY A 87 5.37 2.86 -6.10
CA GLY A 87 5.91 2.20 -4.93
C GLY A 87 5.40 0.76 -4.84
N THR A 88 6.24 -0.14 -4.37
CA THR A 88 5.80 -1.49 -3.99
C THR A 88 4.50 -1.36 -3.22
N PRO A 89 3.46 -2.17 -3.51
CA PRO A 89 2.23 -2.15 -2.73
C PRO A 89 2.63 -2.26 -1.27
N GLN A 90 2.46 -1.19 -0.52
CA GLN A 90 2.63 -1.28 0.93
C GLN A 90 1.45 -2.10 1.42
N ILE A 91 1.75 -3.27 1.95
CA ILE A 91 0.76 -4.07 2.68
C ILE A 91 0.42 -3.26 3.92
N VAL A 92 -0.65 -2.50 3.87
CA VAL A 92 -1.20 -1.83 5.03
C VAL A 92 -1.96 -2.88 5.83
N ARG A 93 -1.43 -3.20 7.01
CA ARG A 93 -2.10 -4.11 7.94
C ARG A 93 -3.21 -3.34 8.65
N GLN A 94 -4.44 -3.78 8.48
CA GLN A 94 -5.62 -3.26 9.19
C GLN A 94 -6.08 -4.28 10.23
N TYR A 95 -6.73 -3.79 11.28
CA TYR A 95 -7.23 -4.59 12.38
C TYR A 95 -8.73 -4.37 12.52
N HIS A 96 -9.52 -5.44 12.51
CA HIS A 96 -10.94 -5.38 12.87
C HIS A 96 -11.06 -5.61 14.38
N VAL A 97 -11.53 -4.59 15.09
CA VAL A 97 -11.42 -4.54 16.55
C VAL A 97 -12.79 -4.38 17.20
N ARG A 98 -12.99 -5.11 18.29
CA ARG A 98 -14.05 -4.85 19.27
C ARG A 98 -13.42 -4.44 20.58
N HIS A 99 -14.06 -3.54 21.30
CA HIS A 99 -13.62 -3.15 22.62
C HIS A 99 -14.77 -2.85 23.58
N ILE A 100 -14.45 -2.88 24.85
CA ILE A 100 -15.30 -2.44 25.95
C ILE A 100 -14.53 -1.37 26.70
N LEU A 101 -15.12 -0.21 26.88
CA LEU A 101 -14.55 0.91 27.61
C LEU A 101 -15.36 1.20 28.85
N ILE A 102 -14.69 1.26 30.00
CA ILE A 102 -15.26 1.82 31.24
C ILE A 102 -14.54 3.15 31.48
N LYS A 103 -15.25 4.24 31.31
CA LYS A 103 -14.70 5.60 31.49
C LYS A 103 -14.41 5.89 32.96
N VAL A 104 -13.30 6.57 33.18
CA VAL A 104 -13.00 7.19 34.46
C VAL A 104 -13.47 8.64 34.42
N ASN A 105 -14.33 9.03 35.36
CA ASN A 105 -14.90 10.37 35.45
C ASN A 105 -15.28 10.69 36.91
N GLU A 106 -16.01 11.78 37.16
CA GLU A 106 -16.41 12.18 38.50
C GLU A 106 -17.35 11.17 39.18
N LEU A 107 -18.11 10.36 38.41
CA LEU A 107 -19.04 9.38 38.91
C LEU A 107 -18.44 7.97 39.06
N THR A 108 -17.37 7.70 38.36
CA THR A 108 -16.69 6.38 38.36
C THR A 108 -15.20 6.60 38.54
N SER A 109 -14.71 6.22 39.72
CA SER A 109 -13.29 6.33 40.04
C SER A 109 -12.44 5.35 39.22
N ASP A 110 -11.12 5.57 39.21
CA ASP A 110 -10.18 4.68 38.52
C ASP A 110 -10.27 3.25 39.08
N ASP A 111 -10.34 3.07 40.39
CA ASP A 111 -10.44 1.77 41.02
C ASP A 111 -11.76 1.06 40.67
N GLU A 112 -12.87 1.78 40.66
CA GLU A 112 -14.16 1.22 40.26
C GLU A 112 -14.18 0.80 38.79
N ALA A 113 -13.65 1.63 37.93
CA ALA A 113 -13.55 1.32 36.48
C ALA A 113 -12.65 0.10 36.27
N HIS A 114 -11.52 0.02 36.95
CA HIS A 114 -10.62 -1.13 36.89
C HIS A 114 -11.30 -2.41 37.40
N GLN A 115 -12.01 -2.36 38.52
CA GLN A 115 -12.75 -3.52 39.02
C GLN A 115 -13.84 -3.99 38.04
N LYS A 116 -14.58 -3.06 37.45
CA LYS A 116 -15.62 -3.39 36.46
C LYS A 116 -15.03 -4.08 35.24
N ILE A 117 -13.98 -3.54 34.66
CA ILE A 117 -13.37 -4.15 33.47
C ILE A 117 -12.71 -5.48 33.80
N GLN A 118 -12.11 -5.62 34.97
CA GLN A 118 -11.51 -6.88 35.43
C GLN A 118 -12.58 -7.96 35.61
N ASN A 119 -13.74 -7.64 36.15
CA ASN A 119 -14.86 -8.56 36.28
C ASN A 119 -15.39 -9.02 34.92
N ILE A 120 -15.50 -8.10 33.96
CA ILE A 120 -15.88 -8.40 32.58
C ILE A 120 -14.86 -9.35 31.95
N TYR A 121 -13.57 -9.03 32.08
CA TYR A 121 -12.49 -9.89 31.60
C TYR A 121 -12.55 -11.29 32.19
N ASN A 122 -12.73 -11.42 33.50
CA ASN A 122 -12.81 -12.70 34.18
C ASN A 122 -14.00 -13.53 33.71
N GLN A 123 -15.12 -12.89 33.42
CA GLN A 123 -16.30 -13.55 32.88
C GLN A 123 -16.03 -14.11 31.49
N LEU A 124 -15.43 -13.28 30.59
CA LEU A 124 -15.07 -13.69 29.23
C LEU A 124 -13.99 -14.78 29.20
N ALA A 125 -13.02 -14.72 30.10
CA ALA A 125 -11.93 -15.67 30.17
C ALA A 125 -12.35 -17.09 30.62
N LYS A 126 -13.51 -17.23 31.26
CA LYS A 126 -14.03 -18.54 31.70
C LYS A 126 -14.42 -19.46 30.54
N ASP A 127 -14.88 -18.89 29.43
CA ASP A 127 -15.41 -19.63 28.28
C ASP A 127 -14.50 -19.59 27.03
N SER A 128 -13.20 -19.43 27.25
CA SER A 128 -12.19 -19.33 26.18
C SER A 128 -12.05 -20.57 25.28
N SER A 129 -12.78 -21.65 25.58
CA SER A 129 -12.79 -22.88 24.79
C SER A 129 -13.70 -22.83 23.55
N ASN A 130 -14.64 -21.87 23.49
CA ASN A 130 -15.59 -21.72 22.37
C ASN A 130 -15.62 -20.28 21.88
N GLN A 131 -14.88 -20.01 20.82
CA GLN A 131 -14.75 -18.66 20.21
C GLN A 131 -16.09 -18.05 19.78
N ALA A 132 -17.08 -18.86 19.41
CA ALA A 132 -18.38 -18.34 19.00
C ALA A 132 -19.20 -17.86 20.21
N LEU A 133 -19.16 -18.58 21.32
CA LEU A 133 -19.80 -18.18 22.59
C LEU A 133 -19.10 -16.96 23.17
N GLU A 134 -17.78 -16.94 23.18
CA GLU A 134 -16.96 -15.80 23.62
C GLU A 134 -17.30 -14.54 22.83
N SER A 135 -17.43 -14.64 21.50
CA SER A 135 -17.81 -13.50 20.65
C SER A 135 -19.22 -12.97 20.93
N LYS A 136 -20.16 -13.87 21.19
CA LYS A 136 -21.54 -13.47 21.54
C LYS A 136 -21.57 -12.82 22.92
N GLU A 137 -20.90 -13.39 23.90
CA GLU A 137 -20.83 -12.88 25.25
C GLU A 137 -20.13 -11.52 25.30
N PHE A 138 -19.03 -11.33 24.54
CA PHE A 138 -18.37 -10.05 24.39
C PHE A 138 -19.33 -8.98 23.86
N THR A 139 -20.09 -9.29 22.83
CA THR A 139 -21.09 -8.39 22.25
C THR A 139 -22.15 -7.98 23.27
N ASP A 140 -22.66 -8.93 24.04
CA ASP A 140 -23.69 -8.68 25.06
C ASP A 140 -23.13 -7.84 26.21
N LEU A 141 -21.93 -8.12 26.70
CA LEU A 141 -21.26 -7.33 27.74
C LEU A 141 -20.90 -5.92 27.27
N ALA A 142 -20.47 -5.76 26.04
CA ALA A 142 -20.22 -4.45 25.45
C ALA A 142 -21.49 -3.60 25.42
N LYS A 143 -22.60 -4.17 24.99
CA LYS A 143 -23.91 -3.48 24.98
C LYS A 143 -24.38 -3.09 26.38
N GLN A 144 -24.08 -3.92 27.36
CA GLN A 144 -24.54 -3.73 28.73
C GLN A 144 -23.66 -2.74 29.51
N TYR A 145 -22.35 -2.77 29.33
CA TYR A 145 -21.39 -2.09 30.22
C TYR A 145 -20.50 -1.06 29.56
N SER A 146 -20.30 -1.12 28.24
CA SER A 146 -19.38 -0.21 27.59
C SER A 146 -19.90 1.23 27.54
N ASP A 147 -19.06 2.16 27.95
CA ASP A 147 -19.31 3.59 27.86
C ASP A 147 -18.96 4.21 26.51
N ASP A 148 -18.42 3.40 25.58
CA ASP A 148 -18.12 3.84 24.24
C ASP A 148 -19.35 3.86 23.34
N THR A 149 -19.34 4.74 22.34
CA THR A 149 -20.44 4.83 21.35
C THR A 149 -20.63 3.55 20.55
N SER A 150 -19.59 2.73 20.42
CA SER A 150 -19.65 1.41 19.78
C SER A 150 -20.42 0.35 20.59
N SER A 151 -20.82 0.64 21.83
CA SER A 151 -21.56 -0.28 22.70
C SER A 151 -22.79 -0.84 22.02
N LEU A 152 -23.55 -0.02 21.30
CA LEU A 152 -24.74 -0.42 20.56
C LEU A 152 -24.47 -1.45 19.46
N LYS A 153 -23.24 -1.46 18.94
CA LYS A 153 -22.73 -2.42 17.95
C LYS A 153 -21.94 -3.56 18.59
N GLY A 154 -22.13 -3.80 19.88
CA GLY A 154 -21.38 -4.84 20.60
C GLY A 154 -19.89 -4.57 20.74
N GLY A 155 -19.50 -3.30 20.78
CA GLY A 155 -18.11 -2.84 20.88
C GLY A 155 -17.34 -2.82 19.55
N ASP A 156 -17.98 -3.12 18.44
CA ASP A 156 -17.33 -3.15 17.12
C ASP A 156 -17.01 -1.73 16.62
N ILE A 157 -15.74 -1.43 16.47
CA ILE A 157 -15.25 -0.15 15.92
C ILE A 157 -14.80 -0.26 14.45
N GLY A 158 -15.00 -1.43 13.83
CA GLY A 158 -14.64 -1.67 12.44
C GLY A 158 -13.15 -1.88 12.20
N TRP A 159 -12.71 -1.56 11.01
CA TRP A 159 -11.31 -1.68 10.60
C TRP A 159 -10.52 -0.45 11.03
N VAL A 160 -9.40 -0.70 11.70
CA VAL A 160 -8.54 0.32 12.31
C VAL A 160 -7.14 0.22 11.72
N ASN A 161 -6.58 1.37 11.37
CA ASN A 161 -5.20 1.48 10.90
C ASN A 161 -4.26 1.86 12.06
N LYS A 162 -2.98 1.61 11.86
CA LYS A 162 -1.96 2.19 12.72
C LYS A 162 -2.06 3.72 12.69
N GLY A 163 -2.08 4.34 13.85
CA GLY A 163 -2.22 5.78 14.02
C GLY A 163 -3.64 6.31 14.23
N ASP A 164 -4.67 5.44 14.08
CA ASP A 164 -6.08 5.84 14.25
C ASP A 164 -6.50 5.92 15.73
N THR A 165 -5.76 5.30 16.62
CA THR A 165 -6.10 5.19 18.05
C THR A 165 -4.98 5.75 18.94
N VAL A 166 -5.31 5.95 20.22
CA VAL A 166 -4.31 6.34 21.23
C VAL A 166 -3.23 5.26 21.38
N PRO A 167 -1.97 5.64 21.74
CA PRO A 167 -0.85 4.70 21.76
C PRO A 167 -1.08 3.45 22.61
N GLN A 168 -1.73 3.57 23.74
CA GLN A 168 -2.02 2.45 24.63
C GLN A 168 -2.94 1.41 23.98
N PHE A 169 -3.97 1.89 23.28
CA PHE A 169 -4.88 1.03 22.54
C PHE A 169 -4.20 0.38 21.33
N GLU A 170 -3.46 1.16 20.57
CA GLU A 170 -2.71 0.68 19.40
C GLU A 170 -1.72 -0.43 19.79
N GLN A 171 -0.99 -0.26 20.89
CA GLN A 171 -0.04 -1.27 21.36
C GLN A 171 -0.74 -2.59 21.66
N GLN A 172 -1.87 -2.58 22.34
CA GLN A 172 -2.65 -3.78 22.63
C GLN A 172 -3.23 -4.40 21.36
N MET A 173 -3.80 -3.59 20.48
CA MET A 173 -4.35 -4.04 19.20
C MET A 173 -3.31 -4.76 18.34
N MET A 174 -2.09 -4.23 18.26
CA MET A 174 -1.02 -4.78 17.42
C MET A 174 -0.36 -6.02 18.04
N SER A 175 -0.31 -6.12 19.35
CA SER A 175 0.36 -7.22 20.06
C SER A 175 -0.56 -8.39 20.42
N ASN A 176 -1.87 -8.16 20.48
CA ASN A 176 -2.83 -9.19 20.85
C ASN A 176 -3.07 -10.16 19.67
N PRO A 177 -2.98 -11.47 19.89
CA PRO A 177 -3.31 -12.44 18.84
C PRO A 177 -4.76 -12.31 18.37
N VAL A 178 -4.99 -12.50 17.08
CA VAL A 178 -6.34 -12.49 16.50
C VAL A 178 -7.22 -13.54 17.15
N GLY A 179 -8.45 -13.15 17.49
CA GLY A 179 -9.41 -14.03 18.18
C GLY A 179 -9.19 -14.18 19.68
N LYS A 180 -8.24 -13.46 20.26
CA LYS A 180 -7.97 -13.47 21.69
C LYS A 180 -8.36 -12.16 22.35
N ILE A 181 -8.78 -12.23 23.61
CA ILE A 181 -9.11 -11.07 24.43
C ILE A 181 -7.82 -10.60 25.10
N SER A 182 -7.58 -9.27 25.06
CA SER A 182 -6.45 -8.67 25.78
C SER A 182 -6.71 -8.64 27.29
N GLN A 183 -5.65 -8.58 28.09
CA GLN A 183 -5.75 -8.14 29.46
C GLN A 183 -6.32 -6.72 29.53
N PRO A 184 -7.07 -6.36 30.59
CA PRO A 184 -7.48 -4.98 30.80
C PRO A 184 -6.28 -4.03 30.78
N PHE A 185 -6.42 -2.90 30.14
CA PHE A 185 -5.39 -1.85 30.08
C PHE A 185 -5.99 -0.47 30.18
N LYS A 186 -5.20 0.49 30.64
CA LYS A 186 -5.61 1.87 30.83
C LYS A 186 -5.20 2.75 29.65
N SER A 187 -6.09 3.64 29.27
CA SER A 187 -5.86 4.75 28.34
C SER A 187 -6.27 6.09 28.98
N PRO A 188 -6.06 7.23 28.31
CA PRO A 188 -6.57 8.52 28.80
C PRO A 188 -8.10 8.56 28.97
N PHE A 189 -8.84 7.68 28.33
CA PHE A 189 -10.31 7.61 28.41
C PHE A 189 -10.82 6.78 29.59
N GLY A 190 -10.05 5.82 30.05
CA GLY A 190 -10.42 4.88 31.09
C GLY A 190 -9.80 3.49 30.88
N TRP A 191 -10.51 2.47 31.29
CA TRP A 191 -10.10 1.07 31.20
C TRP A 191 -10.77 0.32 30.05
N HIS A 192 -9.97 -0.37 29.27
CA HIS A 192 -10.42 -1.17 28.14
C HIS A 192 -10.24 -2.66 28.43
#